data_e713038e1f910178d7e24e4d7422aba5
#
_entry.id   e713038e1f910178d7e24e4d7422aba5
#
_cell.length_a   1.000
_cell.length_b   1.000
_cell.length_c   1.000
_cell.angle_alpha   90.00
_cell.angle_beta   90.00
_cell.angle_gamma   90.00
#
_symmetry.space_group_name_H-M   'P 1'
#
loop_
_entity.id
_entity.type
_entity.pdbx_description
1 polymer ?
#
loop_
_entity_poly.entity_id
_entity_poly.type
_entity_poly.pdbx_seq_one_letter_code
_entity_poly.pdbx_strand_id
1 'polypeptide(L)'
;MSVRVAAGPRLHFGFLNLSLARQRLYGSLGVALDEPQVAVSAERAESVVCSHDRAREHVERACHLLDVPGAAVTVESELPAHVGLGSGTQLALAVLAAVARVHGREPGVRAHAPSLGRGGRSGVGVAAFEAGGFVFDAGHPASQFTPERPERGEWTVPPVAARHEIPGDWRFLLVLPDAEPGKAGSEEDDSMRAVVENADPGLADRISSVVTDRVLPAVATGDVDTFGAGVAEVGRLNGAWYAGEQGGVYRPPAGDLVDVLEDTPAVTGAGQSSWGPAVYGVTDRERADAARDAGRRALAEAGVDGEVRVAEPRNVGARIRDD
;
A
#
# COMPACT_ATOMS: atom_id res chain seq x y z
N MET A 1 22.38 16.24 -16.57
CA MET A 1 21.93 16.12 -15.17
C MET A 1 20.89 15.02 -15.16
N SER A 2 21.22 13.94 -14.52
CA SER A 2 20.33 12.82 -14.28
C SER A 2 19.77 12.91 -12.84
N VAL A 3 18.60 12.37 -12.63
CA VAL A 3 17.98 12.29 -11.31
C VAL A 3 17.48 10.87 -11.09
N ARG A 4 17.82 10.29 -9.95
CA ARG A 4 17.35 8.97 -9.54
C ARG A 4 16.35 9.10 -8.38
N VAL A 5 15.20 8.45 -8.50
CA VAL A 5 14.17 8.37 -7.45
C VAL A 5 13.95 6.91 -7.09
N ALA A 6 14.01 6.58 -5.78
CA ALA A 6 13.74 5.23 -5.28
C ALA A 6 12.73 5.26 -4.12
N ALA A 7 11.72 4.41 -4.19
CA ALA A 7 10.69 4.27 -3.16
C ALA A 7 10.42 2.79 -2.85
N GLY A 8 10.15 2.51 -1.59
CA GLY A 8 9.76 1.18 -1.12
C GLY A 8 8.27 0.90 -1.31
N PRO A 9 7.83 -0.35 -1.06
CA PRO A 9 6.43 -0.70 -1.07
C PRO A 9 5.73 -0.19 0.20
N ARG A 10 4.41 -0.36 0.21
CA ARG A 10 3.62 -0.22 1.43
C ARG A 10 2.80 -1.48 1.69
N LEU A 11 2.61 -1.84 2.95
CA LEU A 11 1.53 -2.71 3.38
C LEU A 11 0.27 -1.88 3.64
N HIS A 12 -0.87 -2.45 3.31
CA HIS A 12 -2.19 -1.87 3.58
C HIS A 12 -2.95 -2.85 4.46
N PHE A 13 -3.17 -2.49 5.72
CA PHE A 13 -3.78 -3.37 6.71
C PHE A 13 -5.30 -3.40 6.64
N GLY A 14 -5.91 -2.40 6.01
CA GLY A 14 -7.35 -2.33 5.83
C GLY A 14 -7.90 -0.91 5.93
N PHE A 15 -9.21 -0.81 5.72
CA PHE A 15 -10.00 0.41 5.88
C PHE A 15 -10.63 0.47 7.27
N LEU A 16 -10.87 1.68 7.76
CA LEU A 16 -11.56 1.91 9.02
C LEU A 16 -13.07 1.75 8.89
N ASN A 17 -13.60 2.22 7.77
CA ASN A 17 -15.02 2.17 7.50
C ASN A 17 -15.33 2.06 6.02
N LEU A 18 -16.19 1.12 5.67
CA LEU A 18 -16.75 0.99 4.32
C LEU A 18 -18.26 1.23 4.30
N SER A 19 -18.89 1.53 5.44
CA SER A 19 -20.33 1.75 5.52
C SER A 19 -20.71 3.23 5.34
N LEU A 20 -21.71 3.48 4.49
CA LEU A 20 -22.30 4.81 4.29
C LEU A 20 -23.11 5.30 5.50
N ALA A 21 -23.34 4.45 6.51
CA ALA A 21 -24.02 4.84 7.75
C ALA A 21 -23.13 5.68 8.69
N ARG A 22 -21.86 5.93 8.34
CA ARG A 22 -20.91 6.74 9.11
C ARG A 22 -20.61 8.05 8.40
N GLN A 23 -20.10 9.05 9.14
CA GLN A 23 -19.78 10.37 8.59
C GLN A 23 -18.57 10.36 7.64
N ARG A 24 -17.63 9.42 7.83
CA ARG A 24 -16.45 9.27 6.99
C ARG A 24 -16.41 7.88 6.38
N LEU A 25 -16.02 7.82 5.14
CA LEU A 25 -15.84 6.58 4.37
C LEU A 25 -14.35 6.34 4.14
N TYR A 26 -13.99 5.08 4.02
CA TYR A 26 -12.60 4.65 3.91
C TYR A 26 -11.81 4.94 5.19
N GLY A 27 -10.74 5.76 5.09
CA GLY A 27 -9.73 5.81 6.13
C GLY A 27 -8.93 4.52 6.12
N SER A 28 -7.62 4.58 6.24
CA SER A 28 -6.83 3.37 6.09
C SER A 28 -5.57 3.38 6.92
N LEU A 29 -5.06 2.18 7.17
CA LEU A 29 -3.85 1.93 7.93
C LEU A 29 -2.81 1.24 7.05
N GLY A 30 -1.56 1.60 7.22
CA GLY A 30 -0.47 0.91 6.54
C GLY A 30 0.90 1.33 7.00
N VAL A 31 1.91 0.65 6.50
CA VAL A 31 3.32 0.93 6.78
C VAL A 31 4.12 0.99 5.49
N ALA A 32 5.12 1.87 5.46
CA ALA A 32 6.12 1.90 4.40
C ALA A 32 7.26 0.93 4.75
N LEU A 33 7.73 0.20 3.74
CA LEU A 33 8.85 -0.73 3.86
C LEU A 33 10.02 -0.28 2.98
N ASP A 34 11.23 -0.76 3.30
CA ASP A 34 12.42 -0.38 2.54
C ASP A 34 12.63 -1.23 1.28
N GLU A 35 12.18 -2.49 1.28
CA GLU A 35 12.36 -3.45 0.18
C GLU A 35 11.10 -4.27 -0.10
N PRO A 36 10.90 -4.72 -1.36
CA PRO A 36 11.65 -4.36 -2.59
C PRO A 36 11.45 -2.89 -2.98
N GLN A 37 12.25 -2.33 -3.92
CA GLN A 37 12.12 -0.93 -4.31
C GLN A 37 11.73 -0.78 -5.78
N VAL A 38 10.89 0.24 -6.07
CA VAL A 38 10.84 0.85 -7.39
C VAL A 38 11.94 1.90 -7.48
N ALA A 39 12.70 1.88 -8.57
CA ALA A 39 13.68 2.90 -8.86
C ALA A 39 13.55 3.36 -10.31
N VAL A 40 13.57 4.67 -10.51
CA VAL A 40 13.54 5.29 -11.83
C VAL A 40 14.66 6.33 -11.92
N SER A 41 15.27 6.44 -13.09
CA SER A 41 16.16 7.56 -13.43
C SER A 41 15.54 8.38 -14.55
N ALA A 42 15.77 9.69 -14.54
CA ALA A 42 15.26 10.61 -15.53
C ALA A 42 16.33 11.61 -15.97
N GLU A 43 16.23 12.02 -17.24
CA GLU A 43 17.01 13.10 -17.86
C GLU A 43 16.07 14.03 -18.63
N ARG A 44 16.47 15.30 -18.82
CA ARG A 44 15.69 16.22 -19.68
C ARG A 44 15.70 15.73 -21.11
N ALA A 45 14.56 15.83 -21.78
CA ALA A 45 14.40 15.59 -23.21
C ALA A 45 13.35 16.51 -23.80
N GLU A 46 13.41 16.73 -25.12
CA GLU A 46 12.42 17.55 -25.84
C GLU A 46 11.09 16.80 -26.09
N SER A 47 11.06 15.51 -25.84
CA SER A 47 9.88 14.64 -25.96
C SER A 47 9.95 13.51 -24.94
N VAL A 48 8.84 12.80 -24.77
CA VAL A 48 8.79 11.62 -23.89
C VAL A 48 9.55 10.45 -24.49
N VAL A 49 10.55 9.97 -23.76
CA VAL A 49 11.33 8.77 -24.09
C VAL A 49 11.26 7.80 -22.91
N CYS A 50 10.55 6.70 -23.09
CA CYS A 50 10.43 5.64 -22.09
C CYS A 50 10.06 4.32 -22.78
N SER A 51 10.83 3.26 -22.56
CA SER A 51 10.56 1.93 -23.13
C SER A 51 9.63 1.07 -22.27
N HIS A 52 9.41 1.46 -21.03
CA HIS A 52 8.58 0.72 -20.09
C HIS A 52 7.10 1.17 -20.21
N ASP A 53 6.22 0.29 -20.66
CA ASP A 53 4.83 0.63 -21.04
C ASP A 53 4.05 1.33 -19.92
N ARG A 54 4.04 0.77 -18.72
CA ARG A 54 3.33 1.37 -17.57
C ARG A 54 3.90 2.73 -17.15
N ALA A 55 5.21 2.90 -17.23
CA ALA A 55 5.85 4.16 -16.87
C ALA A 55 5.64 5.24 -17.93
N ARG A 56 5.61 4.89 -19.21
CA ARG A 56 5.40 5.84 -20.32
C ARG A 56 4.14 6.68 -20.09
N GLU A 57 3.00 6.07 -19.77
CA GLU A 57 1.76 6.81 -19.46
C GLU A 57 1.96 7.81 -18.32
N HIS A 58 2.72 7.41 -17.28
CA HIS A 58 3.01 8.30 -16.15
C HIS A 58 3.97 9.43 -16.52
N VAL A 59 4.95 9.20 -17.43
CA VAL A 59 5.85 10.25 -17.93
C VAL A 59 5.07 11.29 -18.75
N GLU A 60 4.21 10.84 -19.68
CA GLU A 60 3.36 11.73 -20.49
C GLU A 60 2.48 12.61 -19.59
N ARG A 61 1.83 12.02 -18.61
CA ARG A 61 1.01 12.76 -17.64
C ARG A 61 1.82 13.71 -16.77
N ALA A 62 2.98 13.27 -16.27
CA ALA A 62 3.85 14.12 -15.47
C ALA A 62 4.34 15.34 -16.28
N CYS A 63 4.75 15.14 -17.52
CA CYS A 63 5.15 16.22 -18.40
C CYS A 63 4.00 17.22 -18.62
N HIS A 64 2.79 16.72 -18.86
CA HIS A 64 1.60 17.58 -19.02
C HIS A 64 1.28 18.35 -17.73
N LEU A 65 1.25 17.68 -16.56
CA LEU A 65 0.93 18.31 -15.28
C LEU A 65 1.96 19.37 -14.85
N LEU A 66 3.21 19.18 -15.23
CA LEU A 66 4.33 20.08 -14.87
C LEU A 66 4.58 21.14 -15.93
N ASP A 67 3.88 21.11 -17.05
CA ASP A 67 4.09 21.98 -18.21
C ASP A 67 5.56 21.99 -18.66
N VAL A 68 6.06 20.79 -19.01
CA VAL A 68 7.42 20.57 -19.50
C VAL A 68 7.41 19.76 -20.80
N PRO A 69 8.41 19.97 -21.69
CA PRO A 69 8.37 19.39 -23.06
C PRO A 69 8.49 17.87 -23.07
N GLY A 70 9.29 17.28 -22.19
CA GLY A 70 9.50 15.85 -22.13
C GLY A 70 10.58 15.44 -21.17
N ALA A 71 10.75 14.12 -21.00
CA ALA A 71 11.82 13.52 -20.22
C ALA A 71 12.14 12.14 -20.77
N ALA A 72 13.42 11.76 -20.70
CA ALA A 72 13.86 10.38 -20.90
C ALA A 72 13.86 9.67 -19.53
N VAL A 73 13.02 8.65 -19.39
CA VAL A 73 12.85 7.93 -18.12
C VAL A 73 13.18 6.46 -18.31
N THR A 74 14.03 5.94 -17.43
CA THR A 74 14.37 4.53 -17.34
C THR A 74 13.88 3.95 -16.01
N VAL A 75 13.15 2.83 -16.04
CA VAL A 75 12.79 2.06 -14.86
C VAL A 75 13.92 1.06 -14.60
N GLU A 76 14.63 1.25 -13.49
CA GLU A 76 15.76 0.40 -13.08
C GLU A 76 15.30 -0.85 -12.33
N SER A 77 14.26 -0.67 -11.50
CA SER A 77 13.59 -1.76 -10.78
C SER A 77 12.12 -1.40 -10.56
N GLU A 78 11.29 -2.40 -10.43
CA GLU A 78 9.88 -2.22 -10.11
C GLU A 78 9.40 -3.19 -9.03
N LEU A 79 8.31 -2.79 -8.37
CA LEU A 79 7.60 -3.65 -7.45
C LEU A 79 6.72 -4.63 -8.24
N PRO A 80 6.52 -5.87 -7.76
CA PRO A 80 5.57 -6.81 -8.36
C PRO A 80 4.20 -6.15 -8.54
N ALA A 81 3.63 -6.30 -9.74
CA ALA A 81 2.39 -5.63 -10.10
C ALA A 81 1.17 -6.35 -9.49
N HIS A 82 0.22 -5.58 -8.95
CA HIS A 82 -1.09 -6.06 -8.48
C HIS A 82 -1.04 -7.14 -7.39
N VAL A 83 0.05 -7.19 -6.60
CA VAL A 83 0.17 -8.13 -5.47
C VAL A 83 -0.19 -7.51 -4.11
N GLY A 84 -0.69 -6.28 -4.06
CA GLY A 84 -1.06 -5.64 -2.80
C GLY A 84 0.03 -4.76 -2.17
N LEU A 85 1.17 -4.53 -2.83
CA LEU A 85 2.32 -3.75 -2.34
C LEU A 85 2.33 -2.26 -2.77
N GLY A 86 1.32 -1.81 -3.51
CA GLY A 86 1.21 -0.41 -3.95
C GLY A 86 2.05 -0.03 -5.16
N SER A 87 2.49 -1.00 -5.96
CA SER A 87 3.41 -0.83 -7.10
C SER A 87 3.00 0.30 -8.05
N GLY A 88 1.71 0.36 -8.41
CA GLY A 88 1.23 1.40 -9.34
C GLY A 88 1.31 2.82 -8.77
N THR A 89 1.12 3.00 -7.46
CA THR A 89 1.25 4.31 -6.81
C THR A 89 2.72 4.71 -6.70
N GLN A 90 3.57 3.80 -6.25
CA GLN A 90 5.00 4.09 -6.09
C GLN A 90 5.66 4.41 -7.43
N LEU A 91 5.35 3.66 -8.50
CA LEU A 91 5.87 3.94 -9.85
C LEU A 91 5.40 5.31 -10.37
N ALA A 92 4.10 5.60 -10.28
CA ALA A 92 3.54 6.86 -10.78
C ALA A 92 4.17 8.08 -10.07
N LEU A 93 4.32 8.00 -8.74
CA LEU A 93 4.89 9.09 -7.96
C LEU A 93 6.42 9.21 -8.13
N ALA A 94 7.13 8.10 -8.31
CA ALA A 94 8.56 8.11 -8.60
C ALA A 94 8.85 8.77 -9.96
N VAL A 95 8.05 8.45 -10.99
CA VAL A 95 8.13 9.10 -12.30
C VAL A 95 7.84 10.60 -12.20
N LEU A 96 6.74 10.99 -11.53
CA LEU A 96 6.42 12.41 -11.30
C LEU A 96 7.56 13.16 -10.63
N ALA A 97 8.10 12.59 -9.55
CA ALA A 97 9.18 13.23 -8.79
C ALA A 97 10.47 13.35 -9.61
N ALA A 98 10.80 12.33 -10.40
CA ALA A 98 11.98 12.36 -11.27
C ALA A 98 11.85 13.40 -12.38
N VAL A 99 10.70 13.43 -13.07
CA VAL A 99 10.42 14.44 -14.12
C VAL A 99 10.42 15.85 -13.54
N ALA A 100 9.78 16.08 -12.41
CA ALA A 100 9.78 17.38 -11.75
C ALA A 100 11.22 17.83 -11.42
N ARG A 101 12.01 16.95 -10.81
CA ARG A 101 13.36 17.27 -10.33
C ARG A 101 14.31 17.60 -11.49
N VAL A 102 14.31 16.87 -12.60
CA VAL A 102 15.18 17.18 -13.75
C VAL A 102 14.83 18.52 -14.40
N HIS A 103 13.59 18.98 -14.28
CA HIS A 103 13.14 20.28 -14.77
C HIS A 103 13.23 21.39 -13.70
N GLY A 104 13.77 21.11 -12.51
CA GLY A 104 13.88 22.09 -11.42
C GLY A 104 12.51 22.53 -10.87
N ARG A 105 11.52 21.64 -10.95
CA ARG A 105 10.16 21.86 -10.44
C ARG A 105 9.96 21.09 -9.12
N GLU A 106 9.08 21.60 -8.28
CA GLU A 106 8.58 20.84 -7.12
C GLU A 106 7.54 19.81 -7.61
N PRO A 107 7.62 18.52 -7.21
CA PRO A 107 6.73 17.49 -7.71
C PRO A 107 5.28 17.65 -7.24
N GLY A 108 5.03 18.33 -6.11
CA GLY A 108 3.69 18.46 -5.55
C GLY A 108 2.96 17.13 -5.44
N VAL A 109 3.64 16.09 -4.94
CA VAL A 109 3.23 14.68 -5.00
C VAL A 109 1.76 14.48 -4.64
N ARG A 110 1.34 14.99 -3.48
CA ARG A 110 -0.03 14.84 -2.98
C ARG A 110 -1.05 15.56 -3.85
N ALA A 111 -0.72 16.73 -4.35
CA ALA A 111 -1.61 17.53 -5.20
C ALA A 111 -1.82 16.88 -6.58
N HIS A 112 -0.77 16.27 -7.15
CA HIS A 112 -0.83 15.66 -8.47
C HIS A 112 -1.22 14.17 -8.47
N ALA A 113 -1.18 13.49 -7.33
CA ALA A 113 -1.54 12.08 -7.22
C ALA A 113 -2.95 11.76 -7.79
N PRO A 114 -4.00 12.57 -7.55
CA PRO A 114 -5.32 12.37 -8.15
C PRO A 114 -5.29 12.37 -9.68
N SER A 115 -4.59 13.32 -10.30
CA SER A 115 -4.43 13.42 -11.76
C SER A 115 -3.67 12.22 -12.35
N LEU A 116 -2.81 11.56 -11.53
CA LEU A 116 -2.18 10.29 -11.89
C LEU A 116 -3.07 9.07 -11.59
N GLY A 117 -4.31 9.28 -11.13
CA GLY A 117 -5.23 8.21 -10.77
C GLY A 117 -4.89 7.53 -9.42
N ARG A 118 -4.25 8.25 -8.48
CA ARG A 118 -3.76 7.70 -7.20
C ARG A 118 -4.37 8.41 -6.01
N GLY A 119 -4.40 7.71 -4.86
CA GLY A 119 -4.88 8.28 -3.59
C GLY A 119 -6.38 8.56 -3.53
N GLY A 120 -7.22 7.87 -4.31
CA GLY A 120 -8.67 8.11 -4.32
C GLY A 120 -9.38 7.57 -3.09
N ARG A 121 -9.11 6.33 -2.67
CA ARG A 121 -9.76 5.70 -1.51
C ARG A 121 -8.86 5.68 -0.29
N SER A 122 -7.56 5.44 -0.48
CA SER A 122 -6.56 5.38 0.56
C SER A 122 -5.42 6.34 0.28
N GLY A 123 -5.04 7.13 1.27
CA GLY A 123 -3.89 8.02 1.26
C GLY A 123 -2.57 7.35 1.64
N VAL A 124 -2.60 6.11 2.17
CA VAL A 124 -1.41 5.42 2.71
C VAL A 124 -0.29 5.32 1.68
N GLY A 125 -0.59 4.96 0.42
CA GLY A 125 0.44 4.82 -0.62
C GLY A 125 1.14 6.14 -0.94
N VAL A 126 0.41 7.25 -0.96
CA VAL A 126 0.95 8.60 -1.17
C VAL A 126 1.77 9.04 0.04
N ALA A 127 1.24 8.86 1.24
CA ALA A 127 1.94 9.22 2.48
C ALA A 127 3.22 8.38 2.72
N ALA A 128 3.19 7.10 2.36
CA ALA A 128 4.38 6.25 2.38
C ALA A 128 5.48 6.79 1.45
N PHE A 129 5.10 7.25 0.25
CA PHE A 129 6.04 7.89 -0.69
C PHE A 129 6.57 9.22 -0.16
N GLU A 130 5.73 10.06 0.47
CA GLU A 130 6.10 11.38 0.99
C GLU A 130 6.97 11.31 2.24
N ALA A 131 6.61 10.44 3.19
CA ALA A 131 7.17 10.52 4.54
C ALA A 131 7.54 9.16 5.16
N GLY A 132 7.07 8.03 4.63
CA GLY A 132 7.28 6.73 5.24
C GLY A 132 6.60 6.55 6.61
N GLY A 133 6.98 5.51 7.35
CA GLY A 133 6.46 5.19 8.67
C GLY A 133 5.14 4.43 8.65
N PHE A 134 4.53 4.29 9.83
CA PHE A 134 3.13 3.91 9.97
C PHE A 134 2.26 5.11 9.63
N VAL A 135 1.23 4.89 8.83
CA VAL A 135 0.30 5.91 8.37
C VAL A 135 -1.13 5.50 8.71
N PHE A 136 -1.86 6.43 9.30
CA PHE A 136 -3.30 6.39 9.44
C PHE A 136 -3.89 7.58 8.68
N ASP A 137 -4.65 7.34 7.61
CA ASP A 137 -5.37 8.38 6.89
C ASP A 137 -6.84 8.48 7.34
N ALA A 138 -7.39 9.68 7.24
CA ALA A 138 -8.73 9.97 7.73
C ALA A 138 -9.86 9.62 6.74
N GLY A 139 -9.57 9.05 5.56
CA GLY A 139 -10.58 8.83 4.52
C GLY A 139 -11.24 10.10 4.02
N HIS A 140 -12.47 9.96 3.51
CA HIS A 140 -13.27 11.05 2.95
C HIS A 140 -14.58 11.25 3.73
N PRO A 141 -15.22 12.42 3.68
CA PRO A 141 -16.60 12.56 4.09
C PRO A 141 -17.49 11.58 3.28
N ALA A 142 -18.37 10.85 3.96
CA ALA A 142 -19.26 9.88 3.29
C ALA A 142 -20.19 10.56 2.26
N SER A 143 -20.48 11.86 2.45
CA SER A 143 -21.24 12.67 1.49
C SER A 143 -20.55 12.88 0.14
N GLN A 144 -19.26 12.57 0.01
CA GLN A 144 -18.51 12.61 -1.25
C GLN A 144 -18.54 11.28 -2.01
N PHE A 145 -19.18 10.27 -1.46
CA PHE A 145 -19.30 8.98 -2.16
C PHE A 145 -20.16 9.14 -3.41
N THR A 146 -19.66 8.59 -4.51
CA THR A 146 -20.35 8.47 -5.78
C THR A 146 -20.36 7.00 -6.21
N PRO A 147 -21.48 6.47 -6.75
CA PRO A 147 -21.52 5.08 -7.26
C PRO A 147 -20.51 4.84 -8.39
N GLU A 148 -20.31 5.86 -9.21
CA GLU A 148 -19.31 5.84 -10.28
C GLU A 148 -18.00 6.45 -9.77
N ARG A 149 -16.88 5.92 -10.26
CA ARG A 149 -15.58 6.49 -9.94
C ARG A 149 -15.46 7.88 -10.52
N PRO A 150 -15.10 8.91 -9.72
CA PRO A 150 -14.81 10.24 -10.23
C PRO A 150 -13.71 10.23 -11.29
N GLU A 151 -13.71 11.19 -12.19
CA GLU A 151 -12.63 11.34 -13.16
C GLU A 151 -11.29 11.64 -12.46
N ARG A 152 -10.19 11.32 -13.13
CA ARG A 152 -8.85 11.57 -12.59
C ARG A 152 -8.65 13.06 -12.34
N GLY A 153 -8.23 13.41 -11.14
CA GLY A 153 -8.07 14.79 -10.69
C GLY A 153 -9.26 15.36 -9.90
N GLU A 154 -10.42 14.71 -9.92
CA GLU A 154 -11.63 15.21 -9.24
C GLU A 154 -11.69 14.85 -7.74
N TRP A 155 -10.80 14.00 -7.25
CA TRP A 155 -10.72 13.72 -5.82
C TRP A 155 -9.50 14.35 -5.17
N THR A 156 -9.48 14.37 -3.86
CA THR A 156 -8.31 14.73 -3.05
C THR A 156 -7.73 13.48 -2.40
N VAL A 157 -6.43 13.48 -2.14
CA VAL A 157 -5.83 12.40 -1.33
C VAL A 157 -6.28 12.54 0.12
N PRO A 158 -6.76 11.47 0.78
CA PRO A 158 -7.14 11.52 2.17
C PRO A 158 -6.04 12.12 3.05
N PRO A 159 -6.38 13.06 3.96
CA PRO A 159 -5.39 13.63 4.85
C PRO A 159 -4.84 12.59 5.82
N VAL A 160 -3.57 12.69 6.16
CA VAL A 160 -2.94 11.88 7.20
C VAL A 160 -3.45 12.36 8.56
N ALA A 161 -4.12 11.47 9.30
CA ALA A 161 -4.61 11.76 10.64
C ALA A 161 -3.55 11.50 11.71
N ALA A 162 -2.73 10.44 11.52
CA ALA A 162 -1.57 10.15 12.35
C ALA A 162 -0.46 9.51 11.53
N ARG A 163 0.79 9.81 11.90
CA ARG A 163 2.00 9.16 11.41
C ARG A 163 2.93 8.90 12.57
N HIS A 164 3.46 7.68 12.65
CA HIS A 164 4.48 7.30 13.61
C HIS A 164 5.71 6.73 12.91
N GLU A 165 6.87 7.00 13.46
CA GLU A 165 8.05 6.22 13.12
C GLU A 165 7.91 4.82 13.73
N ILE A 166 8.34 3.83 12.98
CA ILE A 166 8.31 2.42 13.41
C ILE A 166 9.67 2.11 14.03
N PRO A 167 9.72 1.44 15.20
CA PRO A 167 10.97 1.01 15.81
C PRO A 167 11.85 0.24 14.82
N GLY A 168 13.14 0.53 14.82
CA GLY A 168 14.10 -0.01 13.83
C GLY A 168 14.42 -1.50 14.00
N ASP A 169 13.95 -2.12 15.07
CA ASP A 169 14.01 -3.57 15.32
C ASP A 169 12.80 -4.34 14.79
N TRP A 170 11.69 -3.67 14.46
CA TRP A 170 10.55 -4.32 13.84
C TRP A 170 10.90 -4.83 12.44
N ARG A 171 10.24 -5.93 12.08
CA ARG A 171 10.37 -6.54 10.74
C ARG A 171 9.00 -6.93 10.22
N PHE A 172 8.89 -6.95 8.90
CA PHE A 172 7.68 -7.37 8.22
C PHE A 172 8.02 -8.50 7.26
N LEU A 173 7.46 -9.67 7.56
CA LEU A 173 7.50 -10.80 6.64
C LEU A 173 6.58 -10.47 5.46
N LEU A 174 7.06 -10.72 4.25
CA LEU A 174 6.29 -10.68 3.00
C LEU A 174 6.29 -12.08 2.41
N VAL A 175 5.13 -12.66 2.25
CA VAL A 175 4.92 -13.91 1.51
C VAL A 175 4.17 -13.54 0.23
N LEU A 176 4.79 -13.75 -0.90
CA LEU A 176 4.30 -13.40 -2.24
C LEU A 176 4.05 -14.69 -3.01
N PRO A 177 2.86 -15.32 -2.88
CA PRO A 177 2.56 -16.54 -3.61
C PRO A 177 2.43 -16.27 -5.11
N ASP A 178 2.84 -17.24 -5.93
CA ASP A 178 2.60 -17.25 -7.37
C ASP A 178 1.13 -17.58 -7.63
N ALA A 179 0.29 -16.58 -7.45
CA ALA A 179 -1.16 -16.67 -7.54
C ALA A 179 -1.72 -15.55 -8.43
N GLU A 180 -2.99 -15.68 -8.80
CA GLU A 180 -3.69 -14.67 -9.60
C GLU A 180 -3.55 -13.27 -8.97
N PRO A 181 -3.19 -12.25 -9.75
CA PRO A 181 -3.11 -10.87 -9.27
C PRO A 181 -4.39 -10.39 -8.58
N GLY A 182 -4.27 -9.45 -7.66
CA GLY A 182 -5.41 -8.80 -7.02
C GLY A 182 -6.25 -8.00 -8.02
N LYS A 183 -7.50 -7.71 -7.64
CA LYS A 183 -8.41 -6.89 -8.47
C LYS A 183 -7.79 -5.52 -8.76
N ALA A 184 -8.02 -5.02 -9.97
CA ALA A 184 -7.52 -3.72 -10.41
C ALA A 184 -8.46 -3.08 -11.44
N GLY A 185 -8.41 -1.75 -11.57
CA GLY A 185 -9.22 -1.01 -12.56
C GLY A 185 -10.72 -1.11 -12.29
N SER A 186 -11.52 -1.34 -13.33
CA SER A 186 -12.98 -1.38 -13.23
C SER A 186 -13.49 -2.51 -12.36
N GLU A 187 -12.84 -3.68 -12.36
CA GLU A 187 -13.22 -4.80 -11.51
C GLU A 187 -13.05 -4.46 -10.01
N GLU A 188 -11.98 -3.76 -9.65
CA GLU A 188 -11.81 -3.24 -8.29
C GLU A 188 -12.88 -2.21 -7.94
N ASP A 189 -13.22 -1.31 -8.87
CA ASP A 189 -14.22 -0.26 -8.66
C ASP A 189 -15.62 -0.86 -8.42
N ASP A 190 -16.01 -1.87 -9.22
CA ASP A 190 -17.29 -2.55 -9.07
C ASP A 190 -17.38 -3.31 -7.74
N SER A 191 -16.34 -4.04 -7.37
CA SER A 191 -16.30 -4.75 -6.10
C SER A 191 -16.33 -3.81 -4.91
N MET A 192 -15.58 -2.70 -4.96
CA MET A 192 -15.59 -1.69 -3.90
C MET A 192 -16.96 -1.04 -3.74
N ARG A 193 -17.67 -0.77 -4.84
CA ARG A 193 -19.04 -0.25 -4.80
C ARG A 193 -19.97 -1.25 -4.12
N ALA A 194 -19.94 -2.51 -4.54
CA ALA A 194 -20.77 -3.57 -3.94
C ALA A 194 -20.52 -3.73 -2.43
N VAL A 195 -19.25 -3.65 -2.01
CA VAL A 195 -18.90 -3.69 -0.58
C VAL A 195 -19.45 -2.48 0.17
N VAL A 196 -19.26 -1.26 -0.34
CA VAL A 196 -19.69 -0.02 0.33
C VAL A 196 -21.22 0.04 0.48
N GLU A 197 -21.96 -0.37 -0.53
CA GLU A 197 -23.43 -0.39 -0.51
C GLU A 197 -24.01 -1.40 0.50
N ASN A 198 -23.26 -2.45 0.84
CA ASN A 198 -23.70 -3.54 1.71
C ASN A 198 -22.92 -3.64 3.03
N ALA A 199 -21.99 -2.72 3.31
CA ALA A 199 -21.09 -2.83 4.46
C ALA A 199 -21.82 -2.71 5.80
N ASP A 200 -21.60 -3.70 6.68
CA ASP A 200 -22.08 -3.68 8.06
C ASP A 200 -21.36 -2.56 8.86
N PRO A 201 -22.07 -1.56 9.37
CA PRO A 201 -21.49 -0.51 10.21
C PRO A 201 -20.94 -1.02 11.55
N GLY A 202 -21.39 -2.16 12.04
CA GLY A 202 -20.89 -2.76 13.28
C GLY A 202 -19.42 -3.22 13.17
N LEU A 203 -18.98 -3.61 11.98
CA LEU A 203 -17.56 -3.91 11.74
C LEU A 203 -16.70 -2.64 11.85
N ALA A 204 -17.18 -1.49 11.37
CA ALA A 204 -16.47 -0.23 11.50
C ALA A 204 -16.25 0.18 12.97
N ASP A 205 -17.24 -0.05 13.83
CA ASP A 205 -17.11 0.22 15.26
C ASP A 205 -16.06 -0.66 15.91
N ARG A 206 -16.06 -1.95 15.58
CA ARG A 206 -15.05 -2.89 16.08
C ARG A 206 -13.64 -2.54 15.59
N ILE A 207 -13.48 -2.21 14.31
CA ILE A 207 -12.20 -1.78 13.74
C ILE A 207 -11.72 -0.52 14.45
N SER A 208 -12.60 0.47 14.64
CA SER A 208 -12.25 1.72 15.32
C SER A 208 -11.76 1.48 16.75
N SER A 209 -12.42 0.59 17.51
CA SER A 209 -11.98 0.20 18.85
C SER A 209 -10.60 -0.47 18.82
N VAL A 210 -10.38 -1.45 17.93
CA VAL A 210 -9.07 -2.12 17.81
C VAL A 210 -7.98 -1.10 17.47
N VAL A 211 -8.25 -0.16 16.57
CA VAL A 211 -7.28 0.85 16.15
C VAL A 211 -6.93 1.79 17.30
N THR A 212 -7.95 2.31 18.02
CA THR A 212 -7.74 3.28 19.10
C THR A 212 -7.17 2.67 20.37
N ASP A 213 -7.58 1.46 20.70
CA ASP A 213 -7.22 0.82 21.98
C ASP A 213 -5.94 -0.02 21.88
N ARG A 214 -5.54 -0.45 20.66
CA ARG A 214 -4.40 -1.36 20.47
C ARG A 214 -3.39 -0.87 19.44
N VAL A 215 -3.79 -0.63 18.18
CA VAL A 215 -2.84 -0.35 17.08
C VAL A 215 -2.09 0.96 17.31
N LEU A 216 -2.80 2.06 17.56
CA LEU A 216 -2.20 3.38 17.77
C LEU A 216 -1.34 3.42 19.05
N PRO A 217 -1.80 2.94 20.22
CA PRO A 217 -0.95 2.87 21.40
C PRO A 217 0.30 2.00 21.19
N ALA A 218 0.14 0.83 20.55
CA ALA A 218 1.25 -0.10 20.33
C ALA A 218 2.35 0.47 19.44
N VAL A 219 1.99 1.13 18.33
CA VAL A 219 3.00 1.77 17.47
C VAL A 219 3.66 2.96 18.17
N ALA A 220 2.94 3.69 19.02
CA ALA A 220 3.47 4.82 19.76
C ALA A 220 4.43 4.40 20.91
N THR A 221 4.21 3.23 21.48
CA THR A 221 5.04 2.68 22.59
C THR A 221 6.08 1.67 22.16
N GLY A 222 6.05 1.21 20.90
CA GLY A 222 6.98 0.22 20.36
C GLY A 222 6.63 -1.23 20.75
N ASP A 223 5.37 -1.52 21.05
CA ASP A 223 4.88 -2.86 21.38
C ASP A 223 4.51 -3.63 20.10
N VAL A 224 5.45 -4.40 19.56
CA VAL A 224 5.30 -5.16 18.32
C VAL A 224 4.24 -6.26 18.43
N ASP A 225 4.09 -6.87 19.61
CA ASP A 225 3.16 -7.99 19.79
C ASP A 225 1.71 -7.49 19.78
N THR A 226 1.41 -6.42 20.52
CA THR A 226 0.09 -5.78 20.52
C THR A 226 -0.23 -5.16 19.14
N PHE A 227 0.77 -4.57 18.46
CA PHE A 227 0.60 -4.03 17.12
C PHE A 227 0.25 -5.13 16.13
N GLY A 228 1.03 -6.22 16.08
CA GLY A 228 0.80 -7.34 15.18
C GLY A 228 -0.58 -7.95 15.35
N ALA A 229 -0.97 -8.29 16.58
CA ALA A 229 -2.30 -8.81 16.89
C ALA A 229 -3.42 -7.81 16.49
N GLY A 230 -3.18 -6.50 16.67
CA GLY A 230 -4.14 -5.47 16.30
C GLY A 230 -4.36 -5.36 14.80
N VAL A 231 -3.29 -5.31 13.99
CA VAL A 231 -3.42 -5.20 12.53
C VAL A 231 -3.96 -6.49 11.89
N ALA A 232 -3.67 -7.66 12.47
CA ALA A 232 -4.25 -8.93 12.04
C ALA A 232 -5.78 -8.93 12.26
N GLU A 233 -6.25 -8.47 13.41
CA GLU A 233 -7.68 -8.35 13.68
C GLU A 233 -8.36 -7.33 12.74
N VAL A 234 -7.76 -6.18 12.50
CA VAL A 234 -8.24 -5.21 11.50
C VAL A 234 -8.34 -5.86 10.11
N GLY A 235 -7.33 -6.59 9.68
CA GLY A 235 -7.32 -7.31 8.40
C GLY A 235 -8.46 -8.32 8.29
N ARG A 236 -8.69 -9.13 9.33
CA ARG A 236 -9.78 -10.12 9.38
C ARG A 236 -11.16 -9.46 9.34
N LEU A 237 -11.36 -8.36 10.10
CA LEU A 237 -12.62 -7.60 10.09
C LEU A 237 -12.87 -6.95 8.72
N ASN A 238 -11.84 -6.42 8.07
CA ASN A 238 -11.93 -5.95 6.68
C ASN A 238 -12.30 -7.09 5.74
N GLY A 239 -11.63 -8.23 5.87
CA GLY A 239 -11.92 -9.41 5.07
C GLY A 239 -13.39 -9.85 5.15
N ALA A 240 -14.05 -9.66 6.29
CA ALA A 240 -15.47 -9.95 6.43
C ALA A 240 -16.35 -9.06 5.54
N TRP A 241 -15.99 -7.78 5.30
CA TRP A 241 -16.68 -6.94 4.30
C TRP A 241 -16.49 -7.44 2.87
N TYR A 242 -15.29 -7.97 2.58
CA TYR A 242 -14.91 -8.40 1.24
C TYR A 242 -15.26 -9.86 0.93
N ALA A 243 -15.72 -10.64 1.90
CA ALA A 243 -15.86 -12.08 1.78
C ALA A 243 -16.67 -12.53 0.56
N GLY A 244 -17.76 -11.81 0.22
CA GLY A 244 -18.56 -12.05 -0.96
C GLY A 244 -17.86 -11.76 -2.29
N GLU A 245 -16.89 -10.84 -2.28
CA GLU A 245 -16.19 -10.38 -3.47
C GLU A 245 -14.88 -11.10 -3.74
N GLN A 246 -14.30 -11.77 -2.73
CA GLN A 246 -12.99 -12.39 -2.84
C GLN A 246 -12.96 -13.89 -2.49
N GLY A 247 -14.13 -14.49 -2.21
CA GLY A 247 -14.27 -15.92 -1.96
C GLY A 247 -13.92 -16.37 -0.54
N GLY A 248 -13.91 -15.44 0.44
CA GLY A 248 -13.62 -15.71 1.84
C GLY A 248 -13.10 -14.46 2.57
N VAL A 249 -12.80 -14.58 3.86
CA VAL A 249 -12.18 -13.52 4.66
C VAL A 249 -10.84 -13.07 4.03
N TYR A 250 -10.11 -14.01 3.50
CA TYR A 250 -8.92 -13.78 2.69
C TYR A 250 -9.11 -14.39 1.30
N ARG A 251 -8.52 -13.77 0.28
CA ARG A 251 -8.53 -14.31 -1.06
C ARG A 251 -7.63 -15.56 -1.14
N PRO A 252 -8.09 -16.70 -1.66
CA PRO A 252 -7.22 -17.86 -1.83
C PRO A 252 -5.95 -17.53 -2.66
N PRO A 253 -4.75 -18.03 -2.29
CA PRO A 253 -4.45 -18.94 -1.17
C PRO A 253 -4.12 -18.21 0.15
N ALA A 254 -4.34 -16.88 0.26
CA ALA A 254 -3.86 -16.09 1.38
C ALA A 254 -4.41 -16.57 2.75
N GLY A 255 -5.61 -17.16 2.78
CA GLY A 255 -6.16 -17.72 4.02
C GLY A 255 -5.28 -18.82 4.62
N ASP A 256 -4.92 -19.81 3.81
CA ASP A 256 -4.07 -20.93 4.25
C ASP A 256 -2.69 -20.44 4.70
N LEU A 257 -2.14 -19.42 4.03
CA LEU A 257 -0.87 -18.81 4.41
C LEU A 257 -0.96 -18.09 5.76
N VAL A 258 -2.05 -17.34 5.99
CA VAL A 258 -2.29 -16.61 7.24
C VAL A 258 -2.42 -17.59 8.40
N ASP A 259 -3.18 -18.68 8.25
CA ASP A 259 -3.39 -19.69 9.29
C ASP A 259 -2.05 -20.29 9.77
N VAL A 260 -1.17 -20.68 8.84
CA VAL A 260 0.17 -21.22 9.19
C VAL A 260 1.03 -20.17 9.88
N LEU A 261 0.94 -18.90 9.48
CA LEU A 261 1.71 -17.83 10.09
C LEU A 261 1.22 -17.48 11.49
N GLU A 262 -0.11 -17.45 11.71
CA GLU A 262 -0.70 -17.18 13.03
C GLU A 262 -0.37 -18.29 14.05
N ASP A 263 -0.19 -19.52 13.62
CA ASP A 263 0.23 -20.65 14.47
C ASP A 263 1.74 -20.61 14.82
N THR A 264 2.47 -19.61 14.36
CA THR A 264 3.92 -19.51 14.53
C THR A 264 4.29 -18.44 15.56
N PRO A 265 4.97 -18.79 16.67
CA PRO A 265 5.38 -17.80 17.69
C PRO A 265 6.30 -16.67 17.18
N ALA A 266 6.93 -16.85 16.04
CA ALA A 266 7.79 -15.84 15.42
C ALA A 266 7.02 -14.72 14.73
N VAL A 267 5.71 -14.87 14.52
CA VAL A 267 4.82 -13.89 13.88
C VAL A 267 3.79 -13.42 14.90
N THR A 268 3.72 -12.13 15.15
CA THR A 268 2.82 -11.55 16.18
C THR A 268 1.44 -11.24 15.64
N GLY A 269 1.28 -11.30 14.32
CA GLY A 269 0.03 -11.18 13.60
C GLY A 269 0.27 -11.22 12.11
N ALA A 270 -0.67 -11.79 11.36
CA ALA A 270 -0.60 -11.96 9.94
C ALA A 270 -1.88 -11.47 9.24
N GLY A 271 -1.80 -11.23 7.92
CA GLY A 271 -2.95 -10.84 7.13
C GLY A 271 -2.60 -10.59 5.67
N GLN A 272 -3.64 -10.34 4.87
CA GLN A 272 -3.53 -10.01 3.46
C GLN A 272 -3.32 -8.50 3.28
N SER A 273 -2.39 -8.10 2.43
CA SER A 273 -2.21 -6.69 2.09
C SER A 273 -3.14 -6.27 0.95
N SER A 274 -4.09 -5.37 1.21
CA SER A 274 -5.05 -4.90 0.20
C SER A 274 -5.82 -6.08 -0.44
N TRP A 275 -5.96 -6.11 -1.78
CA TRP A 275 -6.58 -7.22 -2.52
C TRP A 275 -5.68 -8.45 -2.69
N GLY A 276 -4.50 -8.47 -2.05
CA GLY A 276 -3.56 -9.58 -2.16
C GLY A 276 -2.95 -9.72 -3.58
N PRO A 277 -2.37 -10.88 -3.89
CA PRO A 277 -2.24 -12.08 -3.05
C PRO A 277 -1.19 -11.98 -1.93
N ALA A 278 -0.43 -10.88 -1.81
CA ALA A 278 0.60 -10.74 -0.79
C ALA A 278 0.01 -10.89 0.63
N VAL A 279 0.64 -11.75 1.40
CA VAL A 279 0.42 -11.93 2.84
C VAL A 279 1.57 -11.30 3.60
N TYR A 280 1.25 -10.60 4.67
CA TYR A 280 2.25 -10.06 5.59
C TYR A 280 2.24 -10.79 6.93
N GLY A 281 3.39 -10.78 7.60
CA GLY A 281 3.51 -11.11 9.02
C GLY A 281 4.26 -10.01 9.74
N VAL A 282 3.81 -9.63 10.94
CA VAL A 282 4.53 -8.70 11.81
C VAL A 282 5.47 -9.50 12.70
N THR A 283 6.71 -9.06 12.83
CA THR A 283 7.77 -9.71 13.62
C THR A 283 8.82 -8.67 14.02
N ASP A 284 9.89 -9.11 14.62
CA ASP A 284 11.05 -8.28 14.95
C ASP A 284 12.36 -8.89 14.43
N ARG A 285 13.46 -8.20 14.69
CA ARG A 285 14.81 -8.62 14.25
C ARG A 285 15.23 -9.98 14.87
N GLU A 286 14.85 -10.25 16.10
CA GLU A 286 15.25 -11.48 16.79
C GLU A 286 14.53 -12.70 16.22
N ARG A 287 13.25 -12.52 15.83
CA ARG A 287 12.39 -13.57 15.29
C ARG A 287 12.43 -13.67 13.76
N ALA A 288 13.15 -12.78 13.07
CA ALA A 288 13.11 -12.61 11.61
C ALA A 288 13.41 -13.88 10.81
N ASP A 289 14.42 -14.65 11.21
CA ASP A 289 14.78 -15.88 10.50
C ASP A 289 13.72 -16.98 10.70
N ALA A 290 13.21 -17.12 11.90
CA ALA A 290 12.13 -18.06 12.21
C ALA A 290 10.82 -17.66 11.47
N ALA A 291 10.53 -16.37 11.36
CA ALA A 291 9.40 -15.86 10.57
C ALA A 291 9.58 -16.16 9.07
N ARG A 292 10.80 -16.00 8.53
CA ARG A 292 11.10 -16.35 7.14
C ARG A 292 10.87 -17.83 6.87
N ASP A 293 11.32 -18.70 7.78
CA ASP A 293 11.11 -20.14 7.67
C ASP A 293 9.63 -20.52 7.78
N ALA A 294 8.87 -19.81 8.61
CA ALA A 294 7.41 -19.96 8.67
C ALA A 294 6.74 -19.57 7.34
N GLY A 295 7.18 -18.48 6.69
CA GLY A 295 6.67 -18.09 5.38
C GLY A 295 6.92 -19.15 4.29
N ARG A 296 8.13 -19.75 4.29
CA ARG A 296 8.45 -20.85 3.36
C ARG A 296 7.59 -22.09 3.63
N ARG A 297 7.38 -22.40 4.89
CA ARG A 297 6.53 -23.51 5.32
C ARG A 297 5.07 -23.26 4.90
N ALA A 298 4.57 -22.05 5.08
CA ALA A 298 3.22 -21.68 4.66
C ALA A 298 3.01 -21.88 3.16
N LEU A 299 3.93 -21.45 2.31
CA LEU A 299 3.86 -21.70 0.86
C LEU A 299 3.85 -23.20 0.55
N ALA A 300 4.72 -23.98 1.20
CA ALA A 300 4.81 -25.42 0.98
C ALA A 300 3.53 -26.16 1.41
N GLU A 301 2.93 -25.80 2.55
CA GLU A 301 1.68 -26.39 3.05
C GLU A 301 0.48 -26.02 2.18
N ALA A 302 0.43 -24.77 1.67
CA ALA A 302 -0.59 -24.34 0.72
C ALA A 302 -0.40 -24.93 -0.69
N GLY A 303 0.74 -25.60 -0.97
CA GLY A 303 1.05 -26.19 -2.26
C GLY A 303 1.22 -25.16 -3.38
N VAL A 304 1.70 -23.96 -3.05
CA VAL A 304 1.94 -22.88 -4.01
C VAL A 304 3.40 -22.43 -3.98
N ASP A 305 3.94 -22.11 -5.16
CA ASP A 305 5.26 -21.48 -5.25
C ASP A 305 5.17 -19.99 -4.88
N GLY A 306 6.30 -19.36 -4.61
CA GLY A 306 6.30 -17.94 -4.29
C GLY A 306 7.61 -17.47 -3.67
N GLU A 307 7.66 -16.20 -3.36
CA GLU A 307 8.80 -15.56 -2.74
C GLU A 307 8.53 -15.20 -1.27
N VAL A 308 9.55 -15.36 -0.42
CA VAL A 308 9.50 -14.96 0.99
C VAL A 308 10.62 -13.97 1.27
N ARG A 309 10.25 -12.80 1.78
CA ARG A 309 11.18 -11.74 2.19
C ARG A 309 10.88 -11.29 3.61
N VAL A 310 11.90 -10.78 4.30
CA VAL A 310 11.74 -10.02 5.54
C VAL A 310 12.25 -8.62 5.28
N ALA A 311 11.37 -7.64 5.35
CA ALA A 311 11.63 -6.24 5.06
C ALA A 311 11.77 -5.41 6.34
N GLU A 312 12.57 -4.35 6.27
CA GLU A 312 12.67 -3.33 7.31
C GLU A 312 11.60 -2.25 7.13
N PRO A 313 11.15 -1.62 8.23
CA PRO A 313 10.31 -0.44 8.12
C PRO A 313 11.10 0.72 7.52
N ARG A 314 10.40 1.56 6.74
CA ARG A 314 10.97 2.76 6.15
C ARG A 314 10.34 4.00 6.76
N ASN A 315 11.08 4.73 7.59
CA ASN A 315 10.60 5.93 8.30
C ASN A 315 10.81 7.24 7.53
N VAL A 316 11.28 7.16 6.30
CA VAL A 316 11.50 8.30 5.40
C VAL A 316 10.80 8.07 4.08
N GLY A 317 10.45 9.13 3.39
CA GLY A 317 9.83 9.07 2.06
C GLY A 317 10.77 8.55 0.96
N ALA A 318 10.39 8.75 -0.28
CA ALA A 318 11.21 8.41 -1.44
C ALA A 318 12.58 9.10 -1.39
N ARG A 319 13.63 8.39 -1.81
CA ARG A 319 14.98 8.96 -1.93
C ARG A 319 15.14 9.56 -3.31
N ILE A 320 15.45 10.85 -3.37
CA ILE A 320 15.75 11.57 -4.61
C ILE A 320 17.23 11.92 -4.58
N ARG A 321 17.96 11.57 -5.62
CA ARG A 321 19.38 11.85 -5.79
C ARG A 321 19.62 12.49 -7.14
N ASP A 322 20.43 13.53 -7.15
CA ASP A 322 20.98 14.15 -8.35
C ASP A 322 22.30 13.44 -8.66
N ASP A 323 22.45 12.87 -9.88
CA ASP A 323 23.66 12.19 -10.38
C ASP A 323 24.41 13.06 -11.38
#